data_48c3481ed787358c93027bae07e7cb66
#
_entry.id   48c3481ed787358c93027bae07e7cb66
#
_cell.length_a   1.000
_cell.length_b   1.000
_cell.length_c   1.000
_cell.angle_alpha   90.00
_cell.angle_beta   90.00
_cell.angle_gamma   90.00
#
_symmetry.space_group_name_H-M   'P 1'
#
loop_
_entity.id
_entity.type
_entity.pdbx_description
1 polymer ?
#
loop_
_entity_poly.entity_id
_entity_poly.type
_entity_poly.pdbx_seq_one_letter_code
_entity_poly.pdbx_strand_id
1 'polypeptide(L)'
;FADYSFDEHFGKPIPSFPPREVLYDYILGRVRKGNLKDKVKFNTLVTNVSYNGKSFEVTYRDKKNNKISKDMFDYVVVATGHFSVPFIPEYPGMKSFPGRILHSHDFRDAEEFRGKNVIVLGSSYSAEDVALQCHKYGANSVTIGYRHNAMGFKWPKGMKEVYHLDRLKGNKAIFKDGHEQEADAVILCTGYLHHFPFLSEELKLNTGNRLYPPKLYKGVVWQNNHKLLYLGMQDQFHTFNMFDCQA
;
A
#
# COMPACT_ATOMS: atom_id res chain seq x y z
N PHE A 1 7.00 18.62 -2.05
CA PHE A 1 6.38 19.15 -3.27
C PHE A 1 7.22 20.32 -3.79
N ALA A 2 7.23 20.52 -5.11
CA ALA A 2 8.04 21.58 -5.73
C ALA A 2 7.54 22.99 -5.38
N ASP A 3 6.24 23.15 -5.19
CA ASP A 3 5.55 24.39 -4.87
C ASP A 3 5.33 24.63 -3.36
N TYR A 4 5.75 23.68 -2.53
CA TYR A 4 5.59 23.74 -1.07
C TYR A 4 6.66 22.90 -0.39
N SER A 5 7.68 23.55 0.17
CA SER A 5 8.81 22.87 0.81
C SER A 5 8.54 22.53 2.28
N PHE A 6 9.33 21.63 2.86
CA PHE A 6 9.31 21.37 4.31
C PHE A 6 9.72 22.61 5.12
N ASP A 7 10.71 23.36 4.64
CA ASP A 7 11.16 24.59 5.32
C ASP A 7 10.06 25.64 5.33
N GLU A 8 9.32 25.80 4.24
CA GLU A 8 8.16 26.70 4.19
C GLU A 8 7.08 26.30 5.17
N HIS A 9 6.82 25.00 5.31
CA HIS A 9 5.76 24.50 6.19
C HIS A 9 6.14 24.55 7.66
N PHE A 10 7.32 24.03 8.02
CA PHE A 10 7.71 23.85 9.42
C PHE A 10 8.53 25.01 9.99
N GLY A 11 9.13 25.86 9.15
CA GLY A 11 10.01 26.96 9.57
C GLY A 11 11.30 26.51 10.30
N LYS A 12 11.58 25.21 10.28
CA LYS A 12 12.74 24.59 10.93
C LYS A 12 13.06 23.24 10.30
N PRO A 13 14.31 22.75 10.39
CA PRO A 13 14.66 21.41 9.96
C PRO A 13 13.85 20.33 10.71
N ILE A 14 13.44 19.30 9.99
CA ILE A 14 12.78 18.12 10.55
C ILE A 14 13.64 16.87 10.28
N PRO A 15 13.46 15.77 11.04
CA PRO A 15 14.16 14.52 10.76
C PRO A 15 13.91 14.03 9.34
N SER A 16 14.92 13.40 8.72
CA SER A 16 14.81 12.84 7.36
C SER A 16 13.76 11.73 7.24
N PHE A 17 13.47 11.05 8.34
CA PHE A 17 12.42 10.02 8.45
C PHE A 17 11.43 10.45 9.53
N PRO A 18 10.52 11.38 9.21
CA PRO A 18 9.57 11.89 10.18
C PRO A 18 8.44 10.88 10.45
N PRO A 19 7.79 10.93 11.61
CA PRO A 19 6.56 10.19 11.88
C PRO A 19 5.44 10.54 10.89
N ARG A 20 4.49 9.61 10.72
CA ARG A 20 3.35 9.76 9.80
C ARG A 20 2.56 11.06 10.03
N GLU A 21 2.39 11.46 11.27
CA GLU A 21 1.64 12.66 11.67
C GLU A 21 2.29 13.94 11.13
N VAL A 22 3.60 13.98 11.05
CA VAL A 22 4.37 15.11 10.48
C VAL A 22 4.10 15.21 8.96
N LEU A 23 4.12 14.08 8.26
CA LEU A 23 3.79 14.06 6.82
C LEU A 23 2.32 14.42 6.57
N TYR A 24 1.42 13.96 7.43
CA TYR A 24 0.00 14.31 7.35
C TYR A 24 -0.22 15.82 7.50
N ASP A 25 0.42 16.47 8.49
CA ASP A 25 0.34 17.91 8.68
C ASP A 25 0.91 18.68 7.49
N TYR A 26 2.04 18.23 6.94
CA TYR A 26 2.63 18.80 5.73
C TYR A 26 1.67 18.76 4.52
N ILE A 27 1.01 17.63 4.28
CA ILE A 27 0.01 17.48 3.21
C ILE A 27 -1.18 18.43 3.45
N LEU A 28 -1.66 18.51 4.68
CA LEU A 28 -2.73 19.44 5.04
C LEU A 28 -2.31 20.90 4.85
N GLY A 29 -1.06 21.25 5.14
CA GLY A 29 -0.49 22.57 4.88
C GLY A 29 -0.60 22.95 3.41
N ARG A 30 -0.20 22.05 2.51
CA ARG A 30 -0.33 22.27 1.06
C ARG A 30 -1.79 22.43 0.63
N VAL A 31 -2.71 21.62 1.17
CA VAL A 31 -4.16 21.74 0.89
C VAL A 31 -4.70 23.11 1.32
N ARG A 32 -4.27 23.61 2.48
CA ARG A 32 -4.65 24.95 2.99
C ARG A 32 -4.09 26.06 2.09
N LYS A 33 -2.80 26.00 1.74
CA LYS A 33 -2.15 26.96 0.83
C LYS A 33 -2.87 27.05 -0.51
N GLY A 34 -3.31 25.92 -1.07
CA GLY A 34 -4.03 25.86 -2.34
C GLY A 34 -5.53 26.20 -2.24
N ASN A 35 -6.07 26.47 -1.07
CA ASN A 35 -7.52 26.66 -0.84
C ASN A 35 -8.38 25.53 -1.43
N LEU A 36 -7.91 24.28 -1.31
CA LEU A 36 -8.51 23.12 -1.99
C LEU A 36 -9.66 22.50 -1.20
N LYS A 37 -9.78 22.79 0.11
CA LYS A 37 -10.74 22.12 1.00
C LYS A 37 -12.20 22.23 0.52
N ASP A 38 -12.59 23.41 0.05
CA ASP A 38 -13.96 23.67 -0.39
C ASP A 38 -14.29 23.04 -1.76
N LYS A 39 -13.27 22.59 -2.49
CA LYS A 39 -13.42 21.86 -3.75
C LYS A 39 -13.61 20.36 -3.57
N VAL A 40 -13.46 19.86 -2.34
CA VAL A 40 -13.58 18.44 -2.02
C VAL A 40 -14.98 18.13 -1.48
N LYS A 41 -15.70 17.24 -2.14
CA LYS A 41 -16.97 16.70 -1.63
C LYS A 41 -16.67 15.56 -0.64
N PHE A 42 -16.50 15.88 0.63
CA PHE A 42 -16.29 14.88 1.68
C PHE A 42 -17.51 13.99 1.90
N ASN A 43 -17.31 12.82 2.48
CA ASN A 43 -18.36 11.82 2.74
C ASN A 43 -19.09 11.36 1.47
N THR A 44 -18.45 11.47 0.33
CA THR A 44 -19.00 11.12 -0.98
C THR A 44 -18.30 9.88 -1.51
N LEU A 45 -19.02 8.79 -1.65
CA LEU A 45 -18.52 7.53 -2.18
C LEU A 45 -18.90 7.41 -3.66
N VAL A 46 -17.94 7.42 -4.55
CA VAL A 46 -18.16 7.05 -5.96
C VAL A 46 -18.43 5.55 -6.03
N THR A 47 -19.57 5.18 -6.60
CA THR A 47 -20.02 3.78 -6.70
C THR A 47 -19.98 3.23 -8.11
N ASN A 48 -20.05 4.10 -9.12
CA ASN A 48 -19.90 3.71 -10.52
C ASN A 48 -19.33 4.84 -11.36
N VAL A 49 -18.48 4.49 -12.31
CA VAL A 49 -18.01 5.36 -13.40
C VAL A 49 -18.13 4.57 -14.69
N SER A 50 -18.86 5.07 -15.64
CA SER A 50 -19.00 4.50 -16.99
C SER A 50 -18.78 5.54 -18.05
N TYR A 51 -18.46 5.14 -19.28
CA TYR A 51 -18.21 6.03 -20.41
C TYR A 51 -19.23 5.76 -21.52
N ASN A 52 -19.93 6.80 -21.97
CA ASN A 52 -20.97 6.68 -23.00
C ASN A 52 -20.49 6.96 -24.43
N GLY A 53 -19.18 7.00 -24.66
CA GLY A 53 -18.56 7.38 -25.96
C GLY A 53 -18.24 8.87 -26.08
N LYS A 54 -18.80 9.73 -25.22
CA LYS A 54 -18.58 11.19 -25.24
C LYS A 54 -18.06 11.71 -23.89
N SER A 55 -18.69 11.31 -22.80
CA SER A 55 -18.42 11.76 -21.41
C SER A 55 -18.58 10.61 -20.42
N PHE A 56 -18.11 10.82 -19.20
CA PHE A 56 -18.25 9.88 -18.11
C PHE A 56 -19.50 10.19 -17.28
N GLU A 57 -20.32 9.17 -17.02
CA GLU A 57 -21.34 9.22 -16.00
C GLU A 57 -20.73 8.73 -14.68
N VAL A 58 -20.74 9.58 -13.67
CA VAL A 58 -20.23 9.26 -12.32
C VAL A 58 -21.41 9.17 -11.37
N THR A 59 -21.66 7.98 -10.83
CA THR A 59 -22.65 7.75 -9.78
C THR A 59 -21.95 7.76 -8.42
N TYR A 60 -22.48 8.53 -7.49
CA TYR A 60 -21.94 8.63 -6.16
C TYR A 60 -23.02 8.70 -5.09
N ARG A 61 -22.67 8.29 -3.88
CA ARG A 61 -23.52 8.25 -2.71
C ARG A 61 -22.98 9.14 -1.60
N ASP A 62 -23.80 10.02 -1.07
CA ASP A 62 -23.52 10.74 0.17
C ASP A 62 -23.66 9.76 1.35
N LYS A 63 -22.56 9.59 2.12
CA LYS A 63 -22.53 8.67 3.28
C LYS A 63 -23.34 9.15 4.48
N LYS A 64 -23.72 10.44 4.54
CA LYS A 64 -24.49 10.98 5.66
C LYS A 64 -25.99 10.68 5.54
N ASN A 65 -26.53 10.80 4.34
CA ASN A 65 -27.96 10.66 4.08
C ASN A 65 -28.32 9.52 3.11
N ASN A 66 -27.30 8.78 2.62
CA ASN A 66 -27.42 7.71 1.63
C ASN A 66 -28.01 8.14 0.27
N LYS A 67 -28.09 9.44 0.00
CA LYS A 67 -28.60 9.95 -1.28
C LYS A 67 -27.64 9.57 -2.41
N ILE A 68 -28.21 8.98 -3.47
CA ILE A 68 -27.49 8.66 -4.70
C ILE A 68 -27.70 9.80 -5.69
N SER A 69 -26.64 10.21 -6.35
CA SER A 69 -26.63 11.27 -7.38
C SER A 69 -25.76 10.83 -8.56
N LYS A 70 -26.00 11.46 -9.70
CA LYS A 70 -25.22 11.23 -10.92
C LYS A 70 -24.85 12.58 -11.53
N ASP A 71 -23.60 12.70 -11.96
CA ASP A 71 -23.09 13.86 -12.70
C ASP A 71 -22.32 13.39 -13.93
N MET A 72 -22.27 14.24 -14.96
CA MET A 72 -21.53 14.00 -16.20
C MET A 72 -20.23 14.79 -16.19
N PHE A 73 -19.14 14.14 -16.60
CA PHE A 73 -17.80 14.74 -16.66
C PHE A 73 -17.11 14.45 -17.99
N ASP A 74 -16.35 15.40 -18.50
CA ASP A 74 -15.54 15.23 -19.69
C ASP A 74 -14.28 14.40 -19.42
N TYR A 75 -13.71 14.51 -18.23
CA TYR A 75 -12.51 13.81 -17.78
C TYR A 75 -12.72 13.18 -16.42
N VAL A 76 -12.05 12.06 -16.19
CA VAL A 76 -11.97 11.41 -14.87
C VAL A 76 -10.51 11.17 -14.50
N VAL A 77 -10.12 11.56 -13.29
CA VAL A 77 -8.82 11.28 -12.69
C VAL A 77 -9.01 10.31 -11.53
N VAL A 78 -8.46 9.11 -11.67
CA VAL A 78 -8.44 8.10 -10.59
C VAL A 78 -7.19 8.32 -9.75
N ALA A 79 -7.37 8.84 -8.54
CA ALA A 79 -6.30 9.14 -7.58
C ALA A 79 -6.57 8.47 -6.23
N THR A 80 -7.11 7.25 -6.26
CA THR A 80 -7.61 6.52 -5.06
C THR A 80 -6.52 5.81 -4.26
N GLY A 81 -5.29 5.86 -4.72
CA GLY A 81 -4.17 5.08 -4.17
C GLY A 81 -4.28 3.60 -4.53
N HIS A 82 -3.21 2.84 -4.24
CA HIS A 82 -3.14 1.41 -4.57
C HIS A 82 -2.73 0.52 -3.39
N PHE A 83 -2.63 1.07 -2.18
CA PHE A 83 -2.33 0.33 -0.96
C PHE A 83 -3.58 0.09 -0.09
N SER A 84 -4.68 -0.33 -0.71
CA SER A 84 -5.96 -0.55 -0.02
C SER A 84 -6.40 -2.00 0.03
N VAL A 85 -6.09 -2.81 -0.98
CA VAL A 85 -6.46 -4.23 -1.03
C VAL A 85 -5.22 -5.10 -0.90
N PRO A 86 -5.00 -5.76 0.26
CA PRO A 86 -3.86 -6.62 0.49
C PRO A 86 -3.81 -7.80 -0.49
N PHE A 87 -2.62 -8.13 -0.97
CA PHE A 87 -2.38 -9.40 -1.63
C PHE A 87 -2.03 -10.46 -0.57
N ILE A 88 -2.93 -11.39 -0.34
CA ILE A 88 -2.79 -12.47 0.63
C ILE A 88 -2.55 -13.77 -0.11
N PRO A 89 -1.31 -14.27 -0.20
CA PRO A 89 -1.02 -15.57 -0.78
C PRO A 89 -1.52 -16.69 0.12
N GLU A 90 -1.93 -17.80 -0.46
CA GLU A 90 -2.28 -19.00 0.30
C GLU A 90 -1.05 -19.89 0.45
N TYR A 91 -0.77 -20.29 1.69
CA TYR A 91 0.21 -21.32 2.03
C TYR A 91 -0.50 -22.49 2.71
N PRO A 92 -0.09 -23.74 2.43
CA PRO A 92 -0.62 -24.89 3.14
C PRO A 92 -0.47 -24.73 4.65
N GLY A 93 -1.54 -25.01 5.38
CA GLY A 93 -1.54 -24.94 6.85
C GLY A 93 -1.87 -23.56 7.45
N MET A 94 -2.02 -22.49 6.66
CA MET A 94 -2.37 -21.17 7.21
C MET A 94 -3.67 -21.17 8.03
N LYS A 95 -4.70 -21.86 7.56
CA LYS A 95 -6.02 -21.91 8.22
C LYS A 95 -5.99 -22.64 9.56
N SER A 96 -5.02 -23.52 9.77
CA SER A 96 -4.84 -24.30 11.01
C SER A 96 -3.70 -23.81 11.88
N PHE A 97 -3.03 -22.75 11.48
CA PHE A 97 -1.95 -22.16 12.27
C PHE A 97 -2.50 -21.54 13.55
N PRO A 98 -2.00 -21.95 14.73
CA PRO A 98 -2.54 -21.49 16.00
C PRO A 98 -2.14 -20.06 16.37
N GLY A 99 -1.09 -19.54 15.72
CA GLY A 99 -0.57 -18.20 15.98
C GLY A 99 -1.30 -17.11 15.22
N ARG A 100 -0.80 -15.88 15.34
CA ARG A 100 -1.38 -14.73 14.66
C ARG A 100 -0.91 -14.65 13.21
N ILE A 101 -1.84 -14.49 12.27
CA ILE A 101 -1.54 -14.12 10.89
C ILE A 101 -2.18 -12.76 10.59
N LEU A 102 -1.40 -11.83 10.04
CA LEU A 102 -1.90 -10.54 9.57
C LEU A 102 -1.14 -10.07 8.35
N HIS A 103 -1.74 -9.19 7.56
CA HIS A 103 -1.05 -8.45 6.52
C HIS A 103 -0.45 -7.16 7.10
N SER A 104 0.65 -6.66 6.52
CA SER A 104 1.27 -5.38 6.92
C SER A 104 0.31 -4.19 6.84
N HIS A 105 -0.75 -4.28 6.04
CA HIS A 105 -1.84 -3.32 6.02
C HIS A 105 -2.50 -3.13 7.40
N ASP A 106 -2.60 -4.18 8.21
CA ASP A 106 -3.24 -4.17 9.52
C ASP A 106 -2.24 -4.01 10.67
N PHE A 107 -0.95 -4.01 10.37
CA PHE A 107 0.09 -3.74 11.35
C PHE A 107 -0.02 -2.29 11.85
N ARG A 108 -0.03 -2.10 13.17
CA ARG A 108 -0.10 -0.77 13.81
C ARG A 108 1.11 -0.46 14.67
N ASP A 109 1.53 -1.43 15.46
CA ASP A 109 2.72 -1.38 16.30
C ASP A 109 3.28 -2.79 16.53
N ALA A 110 4.46 -2.88 17.10
CA ALA A 110 5.14 -4.13 17.32
C ALA A 110 5.05 -4.66 18.77
N GLU A 111 4.34 -3.98 19.66
CA GLU A 111 4.24 -4.41 21.08
C GLU A 111 3.61 -5.79 21.23
N GLU A 112 2.63 -6.14 20.41
CA GLU A 112 1.98 -7.46 20.45
C GLU A 112 2.95 -8.62 20.12
N PHE A 113 4.11 -8.34 19.53
CA PHE A 113 5.10 -9.34 19.12
C PHE A 113 6.27 -9.49 20.10
N ARG A 114 6.27 -8.79 21.23
CA ARG A 114 7.29 -8.91 22.27
C ARG A 114 7.42 -10.35 22.76
N GLY A 115 8.64 -10.88 22.80
CA GLY A 115 8.95 -12.25 23.21
C GLY A 115 8.51 -13.35 22.24
N LYS A 116 7.95 -13.00 21.07
CA LYS A 116 7.46 -13.96 20.07
C LYS A 116 8.50 -14.27 18.99
N ASN A 117 8.35 -15.44 18.38
CA ASN A 117 9.04 -15.83 17.17
C ASN A 117 8.21 -15.39 15.96
N VAL A 118 8.68 -14.40 15.22
CA VAL A 118 7.93 -13.74 14.15
C VAL A 118 8.49 -14.13 12.79
N ILE A 119 7.59 -14.54 11.88
CA ILE A 119 7.90 -14.72 10.47
C ILE A 119 7.36 -13.51 9.71
N VAL A 120 8.20 -12.84 8.95
CA VAL A 120 7.80 -11.74 8.05
C VAL A 120 7.97 -12.23 6.61
N LEU A 121 6.90 -12.26 5.82
CA LEU A 121 6.94 -12.74 4.44
C LEU A 121 6.96 -11.59 3.44
N GLY A 122 8.07 -11.43 2.75
CA GLY A 122 8.36 -10.37 1.79
C GLY A 122 9.81 -9.92 1.86
N SER A 123 10.27 -9.22 0.83
CA SER A 123 11.66 -8.71 0.75
C SER A 123 11.71 -7.30 0.13
N SER A 124 10.82 -6.42 0.58
CA SER A 124 10.76 -5.03 0.19
C SER A 124 10.60 -4.15 1.44
N TYR A 125 10.49 -2.84 1.28
CA TYR A 125 10.45 -1.84 2.36
C TYR A 125 9.50 -2.16 3.51
N SER A 126 8.29 -2.68 3.22
CA SER A 126 7.37 -3.07 4.29
C SER A 126 7.92 -4.21 5.14
N ALA A 127 8.59 -5.18 4.52
CA ALA A 127 9.17 -6.31 5.25
C ALA A 127 10.37 -5.86 6.10
N GLU A 128 11.22 -4.99 5.55
CA GLU A 128 12.34 -4.39 6.28
C GLU A 128 11.84 -3.64 7.52
N ASP A 129 10.93 -2.69 7.32
CA ASP A 129 10.44 -1.81 8.38
C ASP A 129 9.70 -2.60 9.49
N VAL A 130 8.78 -3.48 9.12
CA VAL A 130 8.03 -4.31 10.06
C VAL A 130 8.95 -5.25 10.84
N ALA A 131 9.90 -5.90 10.16
CA ALA A 131 10.85 -6.81 10.80
C ALA A 131 11.75 -6.09 11.81
N LEU A 132 12.27 -4.92 11.43
CA LEU A 132 13.08 -4.08 12.32
C LEU A 132 12.27 -3.58 13.52
N GLN A 133 11.01 -3.20 13.33
CA GLN A 133 10.15 -2.78 14.43
C GLN A 133 9.91 -3.96 15.39
N CYS A 134 9.55 -5.15 14.90
CA CYS A 134 9.38 -6.33 15.75
C CYS A 134 10.65 -6.63 16.56
N HIS A 135 11.81 -6.55 15.93
CA HIS A 135 13.09 -6.74 16.64
C HIS A 135 13.32 -5.67 17.70
N LYS A 136 13.15 -4.39 17.38
CA LYS A 136 13.34 -3.26 18.31
C LYS A 136 12.41 -3.34 19.54
N TYR A 137 11.20 -3.83 19.34
CA TYR A 137 10.21 -4.00 20.42
C TYR A 137 10.36 -5.32 21.18
N GLY A 138 11.40 -6.11 20.89
CA GLY A 138 11.80 -7.25 21.69
C GLY A 138 11.15 -8.57 21.28
N ALA A 139 10.88 -8.77 20.01
CA ALA A 139 10.60 -10.11 19.49
C ALA A 139 11.78 -11.04 19.81
N ASN A 140 11.49 -12.30 20.16
CA ASN A 140 12.51 -13.29 20.47
C ASN A 140 13.37 -13.64 19.25
N SER A 141 12.72 -13.80 18.11
CA SER A 141 13.38 -13.96 16.81
C SER A 141 12.53 -13.37 15.69
N VAL A 142 13.19 -12.87 14.63
CA VAL A 142 12.51 -12.40 13.42
C VAL A 142 13.13 -13.09 12.21
N THR A 143 12.34 -13.85 11.46
CA THR A 143 12.77 -14.49 10.23
C THR A 143 12.03 -13.92 9.05
N ILE A 144 12.77 -13.43 8.08
CA ILE A 144 12.26 -12.78 6.87
C ILE A 144 12.30 -13.81 5.75
N GLY A 145 11.11 -14.21 5.27
CA GLY A 145 10.97 -15.14 4.16
C GLY A 145 10.92 -14.40 2.82
N TYR A 146 11.93 -14.55 1.98
CA TYR A 146 11.98 -13.95 0.65
C TYR A 146 11.62 -14.96 -0.44
N ARG A 147 11.07 -14.49 -1.58
CA ARG A 147 10.65 -15.35 -2.70
C ARG A 147 11.65 -15.39 -3.84
N HIS A 148 12.23 -14.28 -4.20
CA HIS A 148 13.17 -14.16 -5.33
C HIS A 148 14.57 -13.87 -4.84
N ASN A 149 14.78 -12.70 -4.25
CA ASN A 149 16.07 -12.24 -3.77
C ASN A 149 15.98 -11.86 -2.31
N ALA A 150 16.99 -12.24 -1.53
CA ALA A 150 17.20 -11.69 -0.20
C ALA A 150 17.50 -10.17 -0.30
N MET A 151 17.18 -9.43 0.73
CA MET A 151 17.57 -8.00 0.82
C MET A 151 19.08 -7.85 1.02
N GLY A 152 19.72 -8.85 1.63
CA GLY A 152 21.18 -8.90 1.79
C GLY A 152 21.75 -7.92 2.82
N PHE A 153 20.92 -7.45 3.74
CA PHE A 153 21.36 -6.53 4.80
C PHE A 153 22.11 -7.28 5.90
N LYS A 154 22.98 -6.55 6.60
CA LYS A 154 23.56 -7.02 7.87
C LYS A 154 22.54 -6.88 8.98
N TRP A 155 21.73 -7.90 9.17
CA TRP A 155 20.70 -7.90 10.18
C TRP A 155 21.26 -7.97 11.61
N PRO A 156 20.59 -7.38 12.59
CA PRO A 156 20.91 -7.54 14.00
C PRO A 156 20.85 -9.01 14.45
N LYS A 157 21.53 -9.34 15.55
CA LYS A 157 21.42 -10.67 16.16
C LYS A 157 19.95 -11.00 16.49
N GLY A 158 19.51 -12.19 16.13
CA GLY A 158 18.11 -12.62 16.28
C GLY A 158 17.23 -12.39 15.05
N MET A 159 17.80 -11.75 14.01
CA MET A 159 17.14 -11.59 12.71
C MET A 159 17.89 -12.39 11.63
N LYS A 160 17.16 -12.95 10.68
CA LYS A 160 17.74 -13.65 9.51
C LYS A 160 16.79 -13.63 8.32
N GLU A 161 17.36 -13.82 7.13
CA GLU A 161 16.61 -14.08 5.90
C GLU A 161 16.66 -15.56 5.55
N VAL A 162 15.51 -16.12 5.10
CA VAL A 162 15.37 -17.53 4.69
C VAL A 162 14.56 -17.59 3.39
N TYR A 163 14.92 -18.56 2.53
CA TYR A 163 14.25 -18.72 1.24
C TYR A 163 12.83 -19.22 1.44
N HIS A 164 11.90 -18.55 0.87
CA HIS A 164 10.49 -18.84 0.59
C HIS A 164 9.79 -19.86 1.53
N LEU A 165 8.75 -19.39 2.24
CA LEU A 165 7.89 -20.26 3.03
C LEU A 165 7.24 -21.31 2.13
N ASP A 166 7.32 -22.58 2.52
CA ASP A 166 6.62 -23.68 1.86
C ASP A 166 5.25 -23.91 2.48
N ARG A 167 5.21 -24.11 3.79
CA ARG A 167 3.96 -24.37 4.54
C ARG A 167 4.09 -24.07 6.03
N LEU A 168 2.94 -24.04 6.70
CA LEU A 168 2.83 -24.05 8.15
C LEU A 168 2.33 -25.42 8.63
N LYS A 169 2.91 -25.96 9.69
CA LYS A 169 2.49 -27.24 10.32
C LYS A 169 2.47 -27.09 11.82
N GLY A 170 1.26 -27.07 12.41
CA GLY A 170 1.11 -26.68 13.82
C GLY A 170 1.69 -25.27 14.03
N ASN A 171 2.56 -25.13 15.03
CA ASN A 171 3.28 -23.87 15.32
C ASN A 171 4.61 -23.72 14.54
N LYS A 172 4.89 -24.55 13.55
CA LYS A 172 6.14 -24.50 12.78
C LYS A 172 5.95 -23.88 11.41
N ALA A 173 6.87 -23.00 11.03
CA ALA A 173 7.10 -22.55 9.66
C ALA A 173 8.16 -23.43 9.01
N ILE A 174 7.86 -23.98 7.82
CA ILE A 174 8.73 -24.85 7.03
C ILE A 174 9.02 -24.11 5.72
N PHE A 175 10.29 -23.96 5.42
CA PHE A 175 10.77 -23.22 4.26
C PHE A 175 11.24 -24.18 3.16
N LYS A 176 11.29 -23.72 1.92
CA LYS A 176 11.64 -24.55 0.75
C LYS A 176 13.09 -25.03 0.73
N ASP A 177 13.97 -24.40 1.45
CA ASP A 177 15.35 -24.82 1.66
C ASP A 177 15.52 -25.90 2.76
N GLY A 178 14.41 -26.35 3.34
CA GLY A 178 14.38 -27.33 4.41
C GLY A 178 14.54 -26.76 5.82
N HIS A 179 14.73 -25.45 5.95
CA HIS A 179 14.75 -24.79 7.25
C HIS A 179 13.38 -24.88 7.93
N GLU A 180 13.37 -25.25 9.20
CA GLU A 180 12.17 -25.26 10.04
C GLU A 180 12.40 -24.44 11.30
N GLN A 181 11.38 -23.74 11.76
CA GLN A 181 11.41 -23.04 13.04
C GLN A 181 10.00 -22.87 13.62
N GLU A 182 9.94 -22.71 14.94
CA GLU A 182 8.72 -22.30 15.61
C GLU A 182 8.34 -20.86 15.25
N ALA A 183 7.04 -20.63 15.15
CA ALA A 183 6.47 -19.34 14.84
C ALA A 183 5.24 -19.09 15.72
N ASP A 184 5.18 -17.91 16.34
CA ASP A 184 4.04 -17.43 17.09
C ASP A 184 3.19 -16.46 16.25
N ALA A 185 3.81 -15.85 15.24
CA ALA A 185 3.15 -14.93 14.34
C ALA A 185 3.73 -14.96 12.92
N VAL A 186 2.87 -14.73 11.93
CA VAL A 186 3.23 -14.53 10.52
C VAL A 186 2.69 -13.19 10.04
N ILE A 187 3.57 -12.32 9.57
CA ILE A 187 3.21 -11.01 9.03
C ILE A 187 3.45 -11.01 7.53
N LEU A 188 2.40 -10.83 6.77
CA LEU A 188 2.43 -10.83 5.31
C LEU A 188 2.77 -9.44 4.79
N CYS A 189 4.01 -9.23 4.36
CA CYS A 189 4.47 -8.04 3.67
C CYS A 189 4.48 -8.30 2.15
N THR A 190 3.38 -8.84 1.65
CA THR A 190 3.25 -9.43 0.31
C THR A 190 2.70 -8.45 -0.73
N GLY A 191 2.50 -7.20 -0.33
CA GLY A 191 2.04 -6.11 -1.19
C GLY A 191 0.53 -6.09 -1.41
N TYR A 192 0.10 -5.37 -2.45
CA TYR A 192 -1.30 -5.02 -2.66
C TYR A 192 -1.75 -5.30 -4.09
N LEU A 193 -3.06 -5.35 -4.28
CA LEU A 193 -3.70 -5.45 -5.58
C LEU A 193 -4.24 -4.07 -6.00
N HIS A 194 -4.13 -3.75 -7.28
CA HIS A 194 -4.90 -2.64 -7.84
C HIS A 194 -6.37 -3.04 -7.87
N HIS A 195 -7.22 -2.18 -7.34
CA HIS A 195 -8.65 -2.48 -7.20
C HIS A 195 -9.49 -1.24 -7.43
N PHE A 196 -10.30 -1.27 -8.48
CA PHE A 196 -11.15 -0.16 -8.90
C PHE A 196 -12.60 -0.64 -9.05
N PRO A 197 -13.30 -0.97 -7.94
CA PRO A 197 -14.64 -1.58 -7.98
C PRO A 197 -15.70 -0.64 -8.54
N PHE A 198 -15.42 0.65 -8.56
CA PHE A 198 -16.31 1.68 -9.05
C PHE A 198 -16.19 1.94 -10.56
N LEU A 199 -15.19 1.39 -11.23
CA LEU A 199 -15.05 1.51 -12.69
C LEU A 199 -15.82 0.39 -13.39
N SER A 200 -16.53 0.71 -14.48
CA SER A 200 -17.06 -0.31 -15.39
C SER A 200 -15.91 -1.13 -16.01
N GLU A 201 -16.18 -2.35 -16.42
CA GLU A 201 -15.13 -3.32 -16.81
C GLU A 201 -14.21 -2.78 -17.93
N GLU A 202 -14.77 -2.07 -18.89
CA GLU A 202 -14.03 -1.48 -20.02
C GLU A 202 -13.06 -0.36 -19.60
N LEU A 203 -13.28 0.23 -18.41
CA LEU A 203 -12.45 1.32 -17.88
C LEU A 203 -11.38 0.80 -16.90
N LYS A 204 -11.47 -0.43 -16.44
CA LYS A 204 -10.54 -0.97 -15.44
C LYS A 204 -9.13 -1.15 -15.99
N LEU A 205 -8.17 -0.70 -15.22
CA LEU A 205 -6.78 -0.98 -15.43
C LEU A 205 -6.48 -2.43 -15.02
N ASN A 206 -6.15 -3.27 -15.97
CA ASN A 206 -5.71 -4.65 -15.68
C ASN A 206 -4.19 -4.66 -15.50
N THR A 207 -3.73 -4.96 -14.30
CA THR A 207 -2.32 -4.88 -13.95
C THR A 207 -1.80 -6.21 -13.40
N GLY A 208 -1.05 -6.94 -14.21
CA GLY A 208 -0.20 -8.04 -13.73
C GLY A 208 1.13 -7.56 -13.16
N ASN A 209 1.54 -6.34 -13.48
CA ASN A 209 2.79 -5.70 -13.03
C ASN A 209 2.47 -4.37 -12.33
N ARG A 210 2.78 -4.30 -11.03
CA ARG A 210 2.51 -3.12 -10.20
C ARG A 210 3.52 -1.99 -10.39
N LEU A 211 4.75 -2.30 -10.81
CA LEU A 211 5.78 -1.29 -11.07
C LEU A 211 5.44 -0.49 -12.34
N TYR A 212 4.96 -1.19 -13.36
CA TYR A 212 4.66 -0.59 -14.66
C TYR A 212 3.28 -1.04 -15.15
N PRO A 213 2.19 -0.43 -14.66
CA PRO A 213 0.86 -0.74 -15.16
C PRO A 213 0.79 -0.55 -16.68
N PRO A 214 0.31 -1.54 -17.45
CA PRO A 214 0.27 -1.46 -18.89
C PRO A 214 -0.71 -0.40 -19.38
N LYS A 215 -0.53 0.07 -20.62
CA LYS A 215 -1.42 1.02 -21.30
C LYS A 215 -1.58 2.38 -20.63
N LEU A 216 -0.65 2.78 -19.76
CA LEU A 216 -0.58 4.12 -19.22
C LEU A 216 0.57 4.90 -19.87
N TYR A 217 0.24 5.84 -20.77
CA TYR A 217 1.23 6.75 -21.31
C TYR A 217 1.76 7.66 -20.21
N LYS A 218 3.08 7.72 -20.07
CA LYS A 218 3.80 8.39 -18.96
C LYS A 218 3.32 7.94 -17.56
N GLY A 219 2.75 6.73 -17.46
CA GLY A 219 2.21 6.20 -16.21
C GLY A 219 0.91 6.84 -15.73
N VAL A 220 0.25 7.67 -16.54
CA VAL A 220 -0.92 8.47 -16.17
C VAL A 220 -2.08 8.31 -17.14
N VAL A 221 -1.86 8.65 -18.42
CA VAL A 221 -2.94 8.76 -19.40
C VAL A 221 -3.28 7.38 -19.97
N TRP A 222 -4.51 6.94 -19.77
CA TRP A 222 -4.94 5.64 -20.29
C TRP A 222 -5.07 5.65 -21.81
N GLN A 223 -4.32 4.77 -22.49
CA GLN A 223 -4.19 4.79 -23.93
C GLN A 223 -5.48 4.40 -24.68
N ASN A 224 -6.38 3.67 -24.04
CA ASN A 224 -7.66 3.31 -24.66
C ASN A 224 -8.69 4.45 -24.58
N ASN A 225 -8.51 5.41 -23.66
CA ASN A 225 -9.34 6.61 -23.55
C ASN A 225 -8.53 7.72 -22.84
N HIS A 226 -8.05 8.68 -23.60
CA HIS A 226 -7.19 9.77 -23.11
C HIS A 226 -7.89 10.73 -22.14
N LYS A 227 -9.20 10.61 -21.96
CA LYS A 227 -9.97 11.37 -20.98
C LYS A 227 -10.00 10.70 -19.58
N LEU A 228 -9.46 9.48 -19.48
CA LEU A 228 -9.30 8.76 -18.22
C LEU A 228 -7.82 8.77 -17.81
N LEU A 229 -7.54 9.28 -16.62
CA LEU A 229 -6.20 9.38 -16.07
C LEU A 229 -6.12 8.60 -14.75
N TYR A 230 -4.97 7.99 -14.51
CA TYR A 230 -4.67 7.30 -13.25
C TYR A 230 -3.43 7.94 -12.62
N LEU A 231 -3.57 8.51 -11.43
CA LEU A 231 -2.44 9.09 -10.70
C LEU A 231 -1.95 8.15 -9.62
N GLY A 232 -0.63 8.05 -9.49
CA GLY A 232 0.00 7.32 -8.40
C GLY A 232 -0.11 5.81 -8.48
N MET A 233 -0.17 5.24 -9.70
CA MET A 233 -0.33 3.79 -9.88
C MET A 233 0.99 3.01 -9.86
N GLN A 234 2.12 3.68 -10.03
CA GLN A 234 3.43 3.03 -9.99
C GLN A 234 3.91 2.87 -8.55
N ASP A 235 4.46 1.70 -8.26
CA ASP A 235 5.23 1.48 -7.05
C ASP A 235 6.66 1.99 -7.27
N GLN A 236 7.10 2.97 -6.46
CA GLN A 236 8.36 3.66 -6.69
C GLN A 236 8.90 4.38 -5.46
N PHE A 237 10.17 4.76 -5.54
CA PHE A 237 10.94 5.32 -4.43
C PHE A 237 10.63 6.78 -4.08
N HIS A 238 10.45 7.64 -5.10
CA HIS A 238 10.23 9.09 -4.92
C HIS A 238 8.75 9.46 -5.06
N THR A 239 7.91 8.92 -4.20
CA THR A 239 6.45 8.92 -4.31
C THR A 239 5.85 10.31 -4.50
N PHE A 240 6.16 11.26 -3.61
CA PHE A 240 5.56 12.60 -3.69
C PHE A 240 6.00 13.39 -4.91
N ASN A 241 7.30 13.37 -5.23
CA ASN A 241 7.82 14.10 -6.39
C ASN A 241 7.26 13.55 -7.70
N MET A 242 7.17 12.22 -7.81
CA MET A 242 6.60 11.61 -9.01
C MET A 242 5.12 11.93 -9.16
N PHE A 243 4.32 11.82 -8.10
CA PHE A 243 2.89 12.09 -8.17
C PHE A 243 2.61 13.57 -8.43
N ASP A 244 3.44 14.46 -7.91
CA ASP A 244 3.39 15.89 -8.21
C ASP A 244 3.70 16.17 -9.68
N CYS A 245 4.71 15.51 -10.25
CA CYS A 245 5.01 15.60 -11.68
C CYS A 245 3.95 14.96 -12.58
N GLN A 246 3.22 13.96 -12.09
CA GLN A 246 2.11 13.35 -12.84
C GLN A 246 0.86 14.23 -12.86
N ALA A 247 0.62 14.96 -11.79
CA ALA A 247 -0.53 15.84 -11.64
C ALA A 247 -0.37 17.14 -12.44
#